data_6b54364bc6b6d94951aa140cfad9d8da
#
_entry.id   6b54364bc6b6d94951aa140cfad9d8da
#
_cell.length_a   1.000
_cell.length_b   1.000
_cell.length_c   1.000
_cell.angle_alpha   90.00
_cell.angle_beta   90.00
_cell.angle_gamma   90.00
#
_symmetry.space_group_name_H-M   'P 1'
#
loop_
_entity.id
_entity.type
_entity.pdbx_description
1 polymer ?
#
loop_
_entity_poly.entity_id
_entity_poly.type
_entity_poly.pdbx_seq_one_letter_code
_entity_poly.pdbx_strand_id
1 'polypeptide(L)'
;MLKERIQQLMDALNSGIYEKENEIALSLLAAVAGESIILLGPPGVAKSMVAHRLSAAFAGASTFEYLMSRFSTPDEIFGPVSISKLKESDNYERVTEGYLPTADVVFLDEIWKAGPAIQNTLLTVINEKVFRNGNRLMQLPLKLLIAASNELPAQGEGLEALWDRFIVRLESRSICREENFDRMLLDNGTEDFSVPKKLQISSREYAQWSNTLDSLKVSNNVLKVIHQLRKSLQSIAIDGNDELRTVYVSDRRWKNIVRLLRASAFLQDRAEVALEDLLPVYNCLWQEPEERNEIRRIVIRSLFMAFNDRLERLKRSLGDDIKLARAARAANRISSRKLERDADKRLYSNFYYKVQNYPDGDCYVMARDYQSLPAHGGEEQDAEGILYQDSKHQNVFILRTYDGSFSAPLGSAPVMLNRDDNNVYILGDCYAIEKAREANLLLGAVATDSGRNYEKEIDALADDLRSLEKRISENIFVFEEDKQRVAEYVREIYKNIALTRQDTLKLYD
;
A
#
# COMPACT_ATOMS: atom_id res chain seq x y z
N MET A 1 -1.31 19.61 -13.54
CA MET A 1 -2.37 18.82 -12.88
C MET A 1 -2.38 19.15 -11.40
N LEU A 2 -3.51 18.89 -10.68
CA LEU A 2 -3.62 19.26 -9.24
C LEU A 2 -2.57 18.53 -8.40
N LYS A 3 -2.35 17.25 -8.63
CA LYS A 3 -1.34 16.44 -7.93
C LYS A 3 0.06 17.08 -7.95
N GLU A 4 0.51 17.50 -9.10
CA GLU A 4 1.84 18.14 -9.26
C GLU A 4 1.93 19.49 -8.52
N ARG A 5 0.86 20.29 -8.58
CA ARG A 5 0.78 21.55 -7.83
C ARG A 5 0.84 21.30 -6.32
N ILE A 6 0.12 20.31 -5.82
CA ILE A 6 0.13 19.93 -4.39
C ILE A 6 1.50 19.41 -3.98
N GLN A 7 2.15 18.60 -4.82
CA GLN A 7 3.52 18.16 -4.56
C GLN A 7 4.48 19.36 -4.46
N GLN A 8 4.46 20.26 -5.44
CA GLN A 8 5.28 21.47 -5.41
C GLN A 8 4.97 22.37 -4.19
N LEU A 9 3.69 22.42 -3.77
CA LEU A 9 3.30 23.14 -2.56
C LEU A 9 3.91 22.50 -1.32
N MET A 10 3.83 21.18 -1.18
CA MET A 10 4.45 20.44 -0.07
C MET A 10 5.97 20.61 -0.05
N ASP A 11 6.61 20.55 -1.21
CA ASP A 11 8.06 20.78 -1.32
C ASP A 11 8.43 22.18 -0.86
N ALA A 12 7.66 23.20 -1.27
CA ALA A 12 7.87 24.59 -0.82
C ALA A 12 7.63 24.74 0.71
N LEU A 13 6.62 24.07 1.27
CA LEU A 13 6.33 24.09 2.72
C LEU A 13 7.43 23.40 3.54
N ASN A 14 8.10 22.41 2.99
CA ASN A 14 9.18 21.67 3.61
C ASN A 14 10.55 22.35 3.49
N SER A 15 10.69 23.43 2.70
CA SER A 15 11.96 24.15 2.56
C SER A 15 12.46 24.67 3.90
N GLY A 16 13.70 24.33 4.29
CA GLY A 16 14.31 24.77 5.57
C GLY A 16 13.68 24.17 6.83
N ILE A 17 12.91 23.10 6.72
CA ILE A 17 12.45 22.30 7.86
C ILE A 17 12.82 20.85 7.61
N TYR A 18 13.33 20.16 8.63
CA TYR A 18 13.92 18.84 8.47
C TYR A 18 13.07 17.77 9.15
N GLU A 19 12.83 16.66 8.42
CA GLU A 19 12.10 15.49 8.90
C GLU A 19 10.67 15.78 9.42
N LYS A 20 10.01 16.77 8.75
CA LYS A 20 8.61 17.16 9.03
C LYS A 20 7.69 16.96 7.81
N GLU A 21 8.15 16.24 6.81
CA GLU A 21 7.40 16.01 5.57
C GLU A 21 6.05 15.37 5.85
N ASN A 22 6.01 14.45 6.81
CA ASN A 22 4.82 13.73 7.24
C ASN A 22 3.80 14.66 7.91
N GLU A 23 4.28 15.47 8.87
CA GLU A 23 3.46 16.41 9.60
C GLU A 23 2.87 17.47 8.67
N ILE A 24 3.66 18.01 7.75
CA ILE A 24 3.21 19.02 6.78
C ILE A 24 2.19 18.43 5.81
N ALA A 25 2.47 17.29 5.20
CA ALA A 25 1.59 16.72 4.18
C ALA A 25 0.26 16.23 4.77
N LEU A 26 0.27 15.55 5.92
CA LEU A 26 -0.97 15.09 6.56
C LEU A 26 -1.77 16.25 7.17
N SER A 27 -1.10 17.32 7.61
CA SER A 27 -1.81 18.54 8.03
C SER A 27 -2.43 19.28 6.85
N LEU A 28 -1.77 19.34 5.69
CA LEU A 28 -2.35 19.89 4.47
C LEU A 28 -3.55 19.06 4.01
N LEU A 29 -3.42 17.73 4.05
CA LEU A 29 -4.52 16.81 3.74
C LEU A 29 -5.70 17.01 4.69
N ALA A 30 -5.44 17.11 6.00
CA ALA A 30 -6.46 17.40 7.01
C ALA A 30 -7.14 18.75 6.78
N ALA A 31 -6.36 19.79 6.45
CA ALA A 31 -6.89 21.11 6.12
C ALA A 31 -7.87 21.05 4.93
N VAL A 32 -7.51 20.38 3.85
CA VAL A 32 -8.38 20.23 2.67
C VAL A 32 -9.63 19.40 2.99
N ALA A 33 -9.48 18.36 3.82
CA ALA A 33 -10.62 17.59 4.32
C ALA A 33 -11.50 18.39 5.29
N GLY A 34 -11.00 19.51 5.83
CA GLY A 34 -11.66 20.30 6.87
C GLY A 34 -11.63 19.67 8.25
N GLU A 35 -10.64 18.82 8.51
CA GLU A 35 -10.47 18.06 9.75
C GLU A 35 -9.36 18.67 10.63
N SER A 36 -9.40 18.39 11.92
CA SER A 36 -8.41 18.87 12.89
C SER A 36 -7.34 17.82 13.16
N ILE A 37 -6.15 18.31 13.51
CA ILE A 37 -4.96 17.49 13.76
C ILE A 37 -4.34 17.81 15.12
N ILE A 38 -3.73 16.82 15.73
CA ILE A 38 -2.89 17.01 16.92
C ILE A 38 -1.47 16.49 16.68
N LEU A 39 -0.50 17.29 17.10
CA LEU A 39 0.92 16.98 17.10
C LEU A 39 1.37 16.65 18.52
N LEU A 40 1.77 15.41 18.76
CA LEU A 40 2.29 14.96 20.04
C LEU A 40 3.82 14.85 19.97
N GLY A 41 4.51 15.29 20.99
CA GLY A 41 5.97 15.16 21.08
C GLY A 41 6.60 16.16 22.02
N PRO A 42 7.89 15.96 22.33
CA PRO A 42 8.61 16.80 23.29
C PRO A 42 8.66 18.28 22.84
N PRO A 43 8.99 19.21 23.75
CA PRO A 43 9.21 20.59 23.37
C PRO A 43 10.40 20.71 22.41
N GLY A 44 10.39 21.74 21.55
CA GLY A 44 11.51 22.04 20.64
C GLY A 44 11.59 21.18 19.38
N VAL A 45 10.57 20.38 19.04
CA VAL A 45 10.52 19.56 17.80
C VAL A 45 9.77 20.25 16.64
N ALA A 46 9.77 21.58 16.61
CA ALA A 46 9.22 22.39 15.51
C ALA A 46 7.70 22.28 15.28
N LYS A 47 6.88 21.92 16.30
CA LYS A 47 5.40 21.82 16.16
C LYS A 47 4.76 23.13 15.71
N SER A 48 5.13 24.27 16.30
CA SER A 48 4.66 25.60 15.90
C SER A 48 5.13 26.01 14.51
N MET A 49 6.35 25.64 14.13
CA MET A 49 6.87 25.90 12.80
C MET A 49 6.04 25.21 11.71
N VAL A 50 5.59 23.96 11.94
CA VAL A 50 4.66 23.27 11.03
C VAL A 50 3.37 24.09 10.81
N ALA A 51 2.79 24.65 11.88
CA ALA A 51 1.59 25.45 11.79
C ALA A 51 1.83 26.74 10.99
N HIS A 52 2.93 27.44 11.23
CA HIS A 52 3.32 28.64 10.47
C HIS A 52 3.53 28.32 8.98
N ARG A 53 4.19 27.20 8.66
CA ARG A 53 4.36 26.78 7.26
C ARG A 53 3.03 26.53 6.57
N LEU A 54 2.11 25.85 7.25
CA LEU A 54 0.79 25.52 6.70
C LEU A 54 -0.11 26.75 6.48
N SER A 55 0.02 27.79 7.27
CA SER A 55 -0.73 29.03 7.03
C SER A 55 -0.40 29.65 5.67
N ALA A 56 0.86 29.55 5.25
CA ALA A 56 1.32 30.06 3.96
C ALA A 56 0.81 29.24 2.75
N ALA A 57 0.25 28.06 2.97
CA ALA A 57 -0.41 27.29 1.92
C ALA A 57 -1.69 27.97 1.40
N PHE A 58 -2.30 28.80 2.21
CA PHE A 58 -3.58 29.46 1.88
C PHE A 58 -3.38 30.96 1.61
N ALA A 59 -3.86 31.42 0.46
CA ALA A 59 -3.71 32.80 0.05
C ALA A 59 -4.45 33.76 0.98
N GLY A 60 -3.72 34.66 1.64
CA GLY A 60 -4.29 35.67 2.53
C GLY A 60 -4.93 35.09 3.80
N ALA A 61 -4.53 33.92 4.24
CA ALA A 61 -5.08 33.30 5.44
C ALA A 61 -4.78 34.10 6.70
N SER A 62 -5.79 34.30 7.54
CA SER A 62 -5.65 34.80 8.90
C SER A 62 -5.24 33.66 9.84
N THR A 63 -4.32 33.97 10.75
CA THR A 63 -3.81 32.98 11.71
C THR A 63 -4.11 33.38 13.13
N PHE A 64 -4.37 32.40 13.97
CA PHE A 64 -4.45 32.57 15.41
C PHE A 64 -3.58 31.52 16.09
N GLU A 65 -2.69 31.99 16.98
CA GLU A 65 -1.79 31.12 17.74
C GLU A 65 -1.92 31.43 19.23
N TYR A 66 -2.01 30.37 20.04
CA TYR A 66 -2.11 30.54 21.48
C TYR A 66 -1.50 29.37 22.23
N LEU A 67 -0.69 29.69 23.26
CA LEU A 67 -0.14 28.74 24.22
C LEU A 67 -1.08 28.60 25.41
N MET A 68 -1.74 27.44 25.52
CA MET A 68 -2.66 27.17 26.62
C MET A 68 -1.95 27.07 27.96
N SER A 69 -2.60 27.57 28.99
CA SER A 69 -2.20 27.44 30.38
C SER A 69 -3.42 27.11 31.25
N ARG A 70 -3.20 26.69 32.48
CA ARG A 70 -4.29 26.47 33.44
C ARG A 70 -5.05 27.74 33.82
N PHE A 71 -4.47 28.90 33.52
CA PHE A 71 -5.07 30.22 33.78
C PHE A 71 -5.69 30.85 32.52
N SER A 72 -5.57 30.19 31.38
CA SER A 72 -6.13 30.71 30.13
C SER A 72 -7.63 30.93 30.26
N THR A 73 -8.07 32.06 29.76
CA THR A 73 -9.47 32.49 29.81
C THR A 73 -10.11 32.40 28.42
N PRO A 74 -11.45 32.22 28.32
CA PRO A 74 -12.15 32.28 27.05
C PRO A 74 -11.96 33.62 26.31
N ASP A 75 -11.69 34.71 27.01
CA ASP A 75 -11.50 36.04 26.43
C ASP A 75 -10.23 36.13 25.59
N GLU A 76 -9.18 35.43 26.00
CA GLU A 76 -7.89 35.39 25.28
C GLU A 76 -7.97 34.59 23.97
N ILE A 77 -8.91 33.66 23.86
CA ILE A 77 -9.03 32.76 22.74
C ILE A 77 -10.17 33.19 21.80
N PHE A 78 -11.31 33.49 22.35
CA PHE A 78 -12.54 33.83 21.59
C PHE A 78 -12.83 35.34 21.52
N GLY A 79 -12.02 36.15 22.19
CA GLY A 79 -12.13 37.60 22.26
C GLY A 79 -12.91 38.12 23.49
N PRO A 80 -12.59 39.33 23.94
CA PRO A 80 -13.19 39.93 25.11
C PRO A 80 -14.66 40.33 24.86
N VAL A 81 -15.43 40.45 25.92
CA VAL A 81 -16.82 40.94 25.85
C VAL A 81 -16.86 42.38 25.41
N SER A 82 -17.73 42.71 24.45
CA SER A 82 -17.96 44.07 23.98
C SER A 82 -18.76 44.85 24.99
N ILE A 83 -18.09 45.74 25.70
CA ILE A 83 -18.73 46.63 26.70
C ILE A 83 -19.76 47.57 26.05
N SER A 84 -19.53 48.04 24.83
CA SER A 84 -20.46 48.88 24.09
C SER A 84 -21.79 48.16 23.80
N LYS A 85 -21.72 46.93 23.24
CA LYS A 85 -22.89 46.12 22.94
C LYS A 85 -23.65 45.68 24.18
N LEU A 86 -22.94 45.44 25.28
CA LEU A 86 -23.57 45.12 26.54
C LEU A 86 -24.34 46.31 27.09
N LYS A 87 -23.82 47.55 26.95
CA LYS A 87 -24.51 48.78 27.41
C LYS A 87 -25.64 49.25 26.51
N GLU A 88 -25.50 49.10 25.19
CA GLU A 88 -26.44 49.63 24.20
C GLU A 88 -27.62 48.69 23.95
N SER A 89 -27.38 47.37 24.00
CA SER A 89 -28.40 46.39 23.59
C SER A 89 -28.59 45.22 24.59
N ASP A 90 -28.00 45.32 25.77
CA ASP A 90 -28.00 44.24 26.79
C ASP A 90 -27.59 42.87 26.21
N ASN A 91 -26.72 42.92 25.20
CA ASN A 91 -26.33 41.75 24.44
C ASN A 91 -24.89 41.36 24.78
N TYR A 92 -24.70 40.13 25.28
CA TYR A 92 -23.41 39.57 25.63
C TYR A 92 -22.67 39.05 24.39
N GLU A 93 -22.08 39.97 23.61
CA GLU A 93 -21.28 39.63 22.44
C GLU A 93 -19.79 39.87 22.68
N ARG A 94 -18.97 39.05 22.05
CA ARG A 94 -17.50 39.17 22.08
C ARG A 94 -16.97 39.90 20.86
N VAL A 95 -15.85 40.60 21.02
CA VAL A 95 -15.06 41.13 19.91
C VAL A 95 -14.20 40.02 19.37
N THR A 96 -14.58 39.46 18.24
CA THR A 96 -13.95 38.23 17.69
C THR A 96 -12.83 38.51 16.69
N GLU A 97 -12.67 39.75 16.23
CA GLU A 97 -11.64 40.14 15.27
C GLU A 97 -10.23 39.95 15.85
N GLY A 98 -9.37 39.20 15.12
CA GLY A 98 -8.02 38.85 15.57
C GLY A 98 -7.94 37.67 16.54
N TYR A 99 -9.09 37.04 16.85
CA TYR A 99 -9.18 35.86 17.71
C TYR A 99 -9.58 34.62 16.90
N LEU A 100 -9.55 33.43 17.56
CA LEU A 100 -9.86 32.15 16.95
C LEU A 100 -11.11 32.16 16.04
N PRO A 101 -12.25 32.83 16.40
CA PRO A 101 -13.46 32.76 15.58
C PRO A 101 -13.33 33.40 14.18
N THR A 102 -12.30 34.19 13.93
CA THR A 102 -12.06 34.83 12.63
C THR A 102 -10.82 34.29 11.90
N ALA A 103 -10.15 33.29 12.47
CA ALA A 103 -8.95 32.73 11.89
C ALA A 103 -9.23 31.59 10.91
N ASP A 104 -8.48 31.57 9.81
CA ASP A 104 -8.45 30.48 8.83
C ASP A 104 -7.64 29.28 9.32
N VAL A 105 -6.49 29.55 9.95
CA VAL A 105 -5.58 28.53 10.51
C VAL A 105 -5.35 28.85 11.98
N VAL A 106 -5.59 27.87 12.82
CA VAL A 106 -5.48 27.99 14.27
C VAL A 106 -4.41 27.03 14.79
N PHE A 107 -3.50 27.53 15.62
CA PHE A 107 -2.53 26.72 16.36
C PHE A 107 -2.74 26.88 17.85
N LEU A 108 -3.01 25.76 18.55
CA LEU A 108 -3.22 25.74 19.99
C LEU A 108 -2.17 24.82 20.64
N ASP A 109 -1.19 25.43 21.28
CA ASP A 109 -0.14 24.66 21.98
C ASP A 109 -0.57 24.31 23.41
N GLU A 110 -0.08 23.20 23.94
CA GLU A 110 -0.40 22.66 25.26
C GLU A 110 -1.92 22.52 25.51
N ILE A 111 -2.64 21.99 24.52
CA ILE A 111 -4.11 21.99 24.46
C ILE A 111 -4.79 21.41 25.70
N TRP A 112 -4.16 20.43 26.38
CA TRP A 112 -4.73 19.77 27.55
C TRP A 112 -4.73 20.64 28.81
N LYS A 113 -3.99 21.75 28.80
CA LYS A 113 -3.98 22.73 29.90
C LYS A 113 -5.18 23.66 29.87
N ALA A 114 -5.98 23.64 28.80
CA ALA A 114 -7.17 24.46 28.67
C ALA A 114 -8.24 24.12 29.74
N GLY A 115 -8.86 25.12 30.34
CA GLY A 115 -9.95 24.91 31.29
C GLY A 115 -11.25 24.40 30.61
N PRO A 116 -12.19 23.81 31.37
CA PRO A 116 -13.40 23.18 30.85
C PRO A 116 -14.27 24.10 29.96
N ALA A 117 -14.34 25.39 30.27
CA ALA A 117 -15.11 26.36 29.46
C ALA A 117 -14.55 26.52 28.04
N ILE A 118 -13.22 26.53 27.91
CA ILE A 118 -12.53 26.58 26.62
C ILE A 118 -12.72 25.27 25.88
N GLN A 119 -12.51 24.13 26.54
CA GLN A 119 -12.65 22.80 25.97
C GLN A 119 -14.07 22.58 25.39
N ASN A 120 -15.12 22.92 26.16
CA ASN A 120 -16.51 22.79 25.68
C ASN A 120 -16.79 23.66 24.46
N THR A 121 -16.22 24.85 24.38
CA THR A 121 -16.36 25.73 23.21
C THR A 121 -15.62 25.13 22.01
N LEU A 122 -14.39 24.61 22.21
CA LEU A 122 -13.60 23.96 21.17
C LEU A 122 -14.31 22.72 20.61
N LEU A 123 -15.07 21.98 21.42
CA LEU A 123 -15.86 20.85 20.94
C LEU A 123 -16.83 21.25 19.81
N THR A 124 -17.45 22.42 19.91
CA THR A 124 -18.37 22.95 18.89
C THR A 124 -17.60 23.53 17.70
N VAL A 125 -16.54 24.29 17.97
CA VAL A 125 -15.64 24.87 16.96
C VAL A 125 -15.07 23.80 16.03
N ILE A 126 -14.57 22.72 16.58
CA ILE A 126 -13.92 21.64 15.81
C ILE A 126 -14.94 20.86 14.96
N ASN A 127 -16.10 20.54 15.55
CA ASN A 127 -17.08 19.69 14.86
C ASN A 127 -17.94 20.42 13.84
N GLU A 128 -18.47 21.57 14.25
CA GLU A 128 -19.52 22.25 13.51
C GLU A 128 -18.98 23.48 12.77
N LYS A 129 -17.75 23.88 13.10
CA LYS A 129 -17.13 25.12 12.61
C LYS A 129 -18.00 26.34 12.85
N VAL A 130 -18.65 26.35 14.00
CA VAL A 130 -19.51 27.48 14.44
C VAL A 130 -19.09 27.96 15.83
N PHE A 131 -19.31 29.24 16.07
CA PHE A 131 -19.13 29.86 17.37
C PHE A 131 -20.38 30.63 17.74
N ARG A 132 -20.89 30.42 18.97
CA ARG A 132 -22.01 31.17 19.49
C ARG A 132 -21.52 32.47 20.12
N ASN A 133 -21.78 33.57 19.46
CA ASN A 133 -21.45 34.91 19.95
C ASN A 133 -22.72 35.61 20.40
N GLY A 134 -23.02 35.59 21.70
CA GLY A 134 -24.29 36.03 22.25
C GLY A 134 -25.47 35.24 21.68
N ASN A 135 -26.39 35.93 21.02
CA ASN A 135 -27.56 35.33 20.37
C ASN A 135 -27.31 34.90 18.93
N ARG A 136 -26.13 35.18 18.38
CA ARG A 136 -25.80 34.87 16.98
C ARG A 136 -24.92 33.61 16.89
N LEU A 137 -25.23 32.77 15.91
CA LEU A 137 -24.37 31.68 15.51
C LEU A 137 -23.48 32.13 14.33
N MET A 138 -22.17 32.19 14.56
CA MET A 138 -21.18 32.60 13.56
C MET A 138 -20.59 31.34 12.90
N GLN A 139 -20.61 31.31 11.56
CA GLN A 139 -19.86 30.32 10.80
C GLN A 139 -18.38 30.73 10.79
N LEU A 140 -17.50 29.84 11.14
CA LEU A 140 -16.05 30.08 11.20
C LEU A 140 -15.40 29.88 9.82
N PRO A 141 -14.45 30.73 9.42
CA PRO A 141 -13.67 30.52 8.20
C PRO A 141 -12.62 29.41 8.33
N LEU A 142 -12.62 28.68 9.43
CA LEU A 142 -11.62 27.72 9.87
C LEU A 142 -11.37 26.63 8.82
N LYS A 143 -10.16 26.63 8.26
CA LYS A 143 -9.66 25.63 7.32
C LYS A 143 -8.92 24.53 8.05
N LEU A 144 -8.11 24.89 9.05
CA LEU A 144 -7.30 23.96 9.81
C LEU A 144 -7.16 24.38 11.27
N LEU A 145 -7.39 23.45 12.19
CA LEU A 145 -7.00 23.59 13.59
C LEU A 145 -5.92 22.55 13.89
N ILE A 146 -4.75 23.03 14.30
CA ILE A 146 -3.63 22.23 14.77
C ILE A 146 -3.56 22.40 16.26
N ALA A 147 -3.71 21.32 16.99
CA ALA A 147 -3.37 21.27 18.41
C ALA A 147 -1.97 20.68 18.58
N ALA A 148 -1.30 21.07 19.66
CA ALA A 148 -0.03 20.47 20.06
C ALA A 148 -0.05 20.14 21.54
N SER A 149 0.67 19.08 21.91
CA SER A 149 0.92 18.72 23.30
C SER A 149 2.18 17.87 23.43
N ASN A 150 2.75 17.89 24.63
CA ASN A 150 3.87 17.01 25.00
C ASN A 150 3.39 15.70 25.64
N GLU A 151 2.14 15.63 26.04
CA GLU A 151 1.53 14.52 26.76
C GLU A 151 0.17 14.16 26.18
N LEU A 152 -0.33 12.97 26.50
CA LEU A 152 -1.68 12.53 26.19
C LEU A 152 -2.70 13.19 27.13
N PRO A 153 -4.00 13.23 26.76
CA PRO A 153 -5.03 13.70 27.67
C PRO A 153 -5.09 12.80 28.91
N ALA A 154 -5.21 13.43 30.08
CA ALA A 154 -5.37 12.69 31.33
C ALA A 154 -6.69 11.91 31.30
N GLN A 155 -6.63 10.64 31.70
CA GLN A 155 -7.80 9.78 31.74
C GLN A 155 -8.76 10.20 32.85
N GLY A 156 -10.06 10.20 32.55
CA GLY A 156 -11.12 10.52 33.53
C GLY A 156 -11.34 12.02 33.79
N GLU A 157 -10.66 12.90 33.08
CA GLU A 157 -10.86 14.36 33.16
C GLU A 157 -11.86 14.92 32.13
N GLY A 158 -12.51 14.05 31.35
CA GLY A 158 -13.48 14.44 30.31
C GLY A 158 -12.86 14.95 29.03
N LEU A 159 -11.54 14.76 28.87
CA LEU A 159 -10.74 15.17 27.69
C LEU A 159 -10.92 14.22 26.50
N GLU A 160 -11.45 13.03 26.74
CA GLU A 160 -11.63 11.99 25.73
C GLU A 160 -12.52 12.47 24.57
N ALA A 161 -13.50 13.33 24.89
CA ALA A 161 -14.38 13.91 23.89
C ALA A 161 -13.64 14.87 22.94
N LEU A 162 -12.68 15.63 23.44
CA LEU A 162 -11.84 16.51 22.64
C LEU A 162 -10.78 15.71 21.86
N TRP A 163 -10.20 14.68 22.49
CA TRP A 163 -9.26 13.75 21.85
C TRP A 163 -9.88 13.03 20.64
N ASP A 164 -11.13 12.57 20.74
CA ASP A 164 -11.83 11.91 19.62
C ASP A 164 -12.06 12.85 18.41
N ARG A 165 -11.99 14.16 18.61
CA ARG A 165 -12.21 15.15 17.54
C ARG A 165 -10.96 15.47 16.73
N PHE A 166 -9.79 15.19 17.27
CA PHE A 166 -8.55 15.26 16.49
C PHE A 166 -8.45 14.01 15.63
N ILE A 167 -8.84 14.15 14.36
CA ILE A 167 -8.93 12.99 13.44
C ILE A 167 -7.55 12.47 13.11
N VAL A 168 -6.61 13.35 12.78
CA VAL A 168 -5.22 12.97 12.49
C VAL A 168 -4.38 13.20 13.76
N ARG A 169 -3.64 12.19 14.16
CA ARG A 169 -2.77 12.21 15.34
C ARG A 169 -1.37 11.86 14.91
N LEU A 170 -0.44 12.77 15.06
CA LEU A 170 0.94 12.60 14.65
C LEU A 170 1.90 12.71 15.83
N GLU A 171 2.84 11.82 15.86
CA GLU A 171 3.98 11.87 16.76
C GLU A 171 5.09 12.69 16.09
N SER A 172 5.37 13.87 16.61
CA SER A 172 6.45 14.74 16.15
C SER A 172 7.72 14.44 16.93
N ARG A 173 8.75 13.98 16.22
CA ARG A 173 10.03 13.53 16.80
C ARG A 173 11.13 14.54 16.53
N SER A 174 12.22 14.45 17.31
CA SER A 174 13.46 15.14 17.01
C SER A 174 14.07 14.65 15.69
N ILE A 175 14.95 15.44 15.11
CA ILE A 175 15.72 15.06 13.92
C ILE A 175 16.56 13.82 14.27
N CYS A 176 16.43 12.77 13.45
CA CYS A 176 17.09 11.49 13.67
C CYS A 176 18.32 11.28 12.76
N ARG A 177 18.33 11.90 11.56
CA ARG A 177 19.43 11.75 10.60
C ARG A 177 20.52 12.76 10.91
N GLU A 178 21.74 12.31 11.10
CA GLU A 178 22.91 13.16 11.38
C GLU A 178 23.08 14.26 10.34
N GLU A 179 22.95 13.93 9.05
CA GLU A 179 23.06 14.90 7.95
C GLU A 179 22.03 16.05 8.05
N ASN A 180 20.81 15.76 8.46
CA ASN A 180 19.76 16.76 8.63
C ASN A 180 19.98 17.58 9.89
N PHE A 181 20.48 16.94 10.95
CA PHE A 181 20.86 17.61 12.18
C PHE A 181 22.01 18.60 11.95
N ASP A 182 23.05 18.18 11.23
CA ASP A 182 24.17 19.06 10.85
C ASP A 182 23.70 20.24 10.00
N ARG A 183 22.82 19.97 9.01
CA ARG A 183 22.23 21.06 8.19
C ARG A 183 21.46 22.05 9.05
N MET A 184 20.65 21.57 9.99
CA MET A 184 19.92 22.44 10.92
C MET A 184 20.86 23.29 11.77
N LEU A 185 21.98 22.74 12.25
CA LEU A 185 22.95 23.47 13.05
C LEU A 185 23.71 24.54 12.23
N LEU A 186 23.93 24.29 10.95
CA LEU A 186 24.66 25.19 10.04
C LEU A 186 23.72 26.19 9.35
N ASP A 187 22.41 25.97 9.42
CA ASP A 187 21.42 26.88 8.83
C ASP A 187 21.35 28.17 9.67
N ASN A 188 21.78 29.26 9.05
CA ASN A 188 21.79 30.59 9.71
C ASN A 188 20.39 31.23 9.78
N GLY A 189 19.34 30.54 9.34
CA GLY A 189 17.94 31.02 9.40
C GLY A 189 17.67 32.28 8.54
N THR A 190 18.51 32.56 7.54
CA THR A 190 18.46 33.80 6.76
C THR A 190 17.54 33.72 5.53
N GLU A 191 17.03 32.56 5.18
CA GLU A 191 16.09 32.42 4.07
C GLU A 191 14.68 32.82 4.51
N ASP A 192 14.17 33.92 3.97
CA ASP A 192 12.77 34.31 4.10
C ASP A 192 11.87 33.23 3.49
N PHE A 193 11.20 32.48 4.38
CA PHE A 193 10.23 31.48 3.93
C PHE A 193 9.05 32.12 3.21
N SER A 194 8.82 31.75 1.98
CA SER A 194 7.62 32.16 1.24
C SER A 194 7.14 31.08 0.29
N VAL A 195 5.84 30.91 0.20
CA VAL A 195 5.21 30.04 -0.78
C VAL A 195 4.86 30.84 -2.03
N PRO A 196 5.28 30.44 -3.22
CA PRO A 196 4.89 31.13 -4.46
C PRO A 196 3.38 31.26 -4.60
N LYS A 197 2.87 32.47 -4.90
CA LYS A 197 1.42 32.76 -5.01
C LYS A 197 0.66 31.77 -5.90
N LYS A 198 1.28 31.27 -6.98
CA LYS A 198 0.69 30.29 -7.92
C LYS A 198 0.41 28.92 -7.28
N LEU A 199 1.12 28.58 -6.20
CA LEU A 199 0.96 27.32 -5.48
C LEU A 199 -0.07 27.44 -4.36
N GLN A 200 -0.28 28.64 -3.80
CA GLN A 200 -1.22 28.89 -2.71
C GLN A 200 -2.65 28.54 -3.10
N ILE A 201 -3.39 28.04 -2.13
CA ILE A 201 -4.82 27.68 -2.27
C ILE A 201 -5.65 28.92 -1.94
N SER A 202 -6.40 29.45 -2.91
CA SER A 202 -7.30 30.57 -2.68
C SER A 202 -8.56 30.12 -1.90
N SER A 203 -9.20 31.05 -1.19
CA SER A 203 -10.45 30.76 -0.46
C SER A 203 -11.57 30.30 -1.38
N ARG A 204 -11.61 30.78 -2.64
CA ARG A 204 -12.56 30.33 -3.65
C ARG A 204 -12.33 28.88 -4.06
N GLU A 205 -11.08 28.49 -4.32
CA GLU A 205 -10.72 27.10 -4.63
C GLU A 205 -11.04 26.19 -3.47
N TYR A 206 -10.68 26.58 -2.25
CA TYR A 206 -10.97 25.80 -1.04
C TYR A 206 -12.47 25.50 -0.90
N ALA A 207 -13.31 26.50 -1.09
CA ALA A 207 -14.77 26.33 -1.03
C ALA A 207 -15.29 25.39 -2.15
N GLN A 208 -14.74 25.49 -3.36
CA GLN A 208 -15.09 24.60 -4.47
C GLN A 208 -14.65 23.16 -4.20
N TRP A 209 -13.44 22.98 -3.66
CA TRP A 209 -12.92 21.66 -3.31
C TRP A 209 -13.78 20.97 -2.24
N SER A 210 -14.16 21.70 -1.19
CA SER A 210 -15.02 21.15 -0.13
C SER A 210 -16.33 20.57 -0.69
N ASN A 211 -16.98 21.25 -1.63
CA ASN A 211 -18.18 20.76 -2.29
C ASN A 211 -17.91 19.53 -3.18
N THR A 212 -16.75 19.49 -3.84
CA THR A 212 -16.37 18.38 -4.71
C THR A 212 -16.08 17.11 -3.90
N LEU A 213 -15.43 17.23 -2.74
CA LEU A 213 -15.08 16.10 -1.89
C LEU A 213 -16.32 15.28 -1.49
N ASP A 214 -17.43 15.94 -1.18
CA ASP A 214 -18.65 15.25 -0.75
C ASP A 214 -19.27 14.38 -1.87
N SER A 215 -18.96 14.67 -3.13
CA SER A 215 -19.45 13.94 -4.31
C SER A 215 -18.56 12.76 -4.72
N LEU A 216 -17.31 12.67 -4.24
CA LEU A 216 -16.41 11.58 -4.61
C LEU A 216 -16.92 10.23 -4.10
N LYS A 217 -16.88 9.26 -4.98
CA LYS A 217 -17.29 7.88 -4.68
C LYS A 217 -16.22 7.17 -3.85
N VAL A 218 -16.66 6.19 -3.08
CA VAL A 218 -15.78 5.29 -2.33
C VAL A 218 -15.95 3.90 -2.94
N SER A 219 -14.85 3.27 -3.37
CA SER A 219 -14.92 1.96 -4.00
C SER A 219 -15.38 0.87 -3.01
N ASN A 220 -16.06 -0.15 -3.52
CA ASN A 220 -16.48 -1.29 -2.70
C ASN A 220 -15.31 -2.02 -2.04
N ASN A 221 -14.14 -2.00 -2.66
CA ASN A 221 -12.94 -2.61 -2.09
C ASN A 221 -12.44 -1.84 -0.86
N VAL A 222 -12.47 -0.50 -0.91
CA VAL A 222 -12.16 0.35 0.25
C VAL A 222 -13.12 0.06 1.40
N LEU A 223 -14.43 -0.03 1.13
CA LEU A 223 -15.43 -0.34 2.17
C LEU A 223 -15.18 -1.71 2.82
N LYS A 224 -14.82 -2.73 2.03
CA LYS A 224 -14.45 -4.06 2.57
C LYS A 224 -13.24 -3.98 3.50
N VAL A 225 -12.22 -3.21 3.12
CA VAL A 225 -11.02 -3.03 3.97
C VAL A 225 -11.37 -2.27 5.24
N ILE A 226 -12.20 -1.22 5.18
CA ILE A 226 -12.67 -0.50 6.38
C ILE A 226 -13.44 -1.44 7.32
N HIS A 227 -14.32 -2.30 6.81
CA HIS A 227 -15.01 -3.30 7.64
C HIS A 227 -14.03 -4.29 8.28
N GLN A 228 -13.01 -4.71 7.56
CA GLN A 228 -11.98 -5.58 8.11
C GLN A 228 -11.14 -4.88 9.18
N LEU A 229 -10.72 -3.63 8.94
CA LEU A 229 -10.02 -2.81 9.93
C LEU A 229 -10.84 -2.69 11.21
N ARG A 230 -12.14 -2.37 11.10
CA ARG A 230 -13.03 -2.27 12.25
C ARG A 230 -13.09 -3.57 13.08
N LYS A 231 -13.06 -4.73 12.43
CA LYS A 231 -13.00 -6.03 13.11
C LYS A 231 -11.64 -6.27 13.77
N SER A 232 -10.56 -6.00 13.06
CA SER A 232 -9.19 -6.24 13.56
C SER A 232 -8.85 -5.37 14.76
N LEU A 233 -9.40 -4.14 14.82
CA LEU A 233 -9.18 -3.22 15.95
C LEU A 233 -9.88 -3.65 17.25
N GLN A 234 -10.82 -4.62 17.18
CA GLN A 234 -11.48 -5.16 18.39
C GLN A 234 -10.56 -6.07 19.21
N SER A 235 -9.45 -6.52 18.63
CA SER A 235 -8.51 -7.42 19.30
C SER A 235 -7.12 -7.22 18.70
N ILE A 236 -6.35 -6.31 19.27
CA ILE A 236 -4.97 -6.06 18.89
C ILE A 236 -4.02 -6.57 19.96
N ALA A 237 -2.91 -7.19 19.54
CA ALA A 237 -1.81 -7.56 20.43
C ALA A 237 -0.73 -6.48 20.30
N ILE A 238 -0.33 -5.88 21.42
CA ILE A 238 0.77 -4.90 21.45
C ILE A 238 2.07 -5.64 21.72
N ASP A 239 3.12 -5.32 20.97
CA ASP A 239 4.44 -5.94 21.11
C ASP A 239 4.90 -5.93 22.59
N GLY A 240 5.16 -7.10 23.15
CA GLY A 240 5.66 -7.28 24.53
C GLY A 240 4.60 -7.47 25.60
N ASN A 241 3.32 -7.48 25.25
CA ASN A 241 2.24 -7.77 26.20
C ASN A 241 1.26 -8.77 25.57
N ASP A 242 1.01 -9.89 26.23
CA ASP A 242 0.06 -10.93 25.76
C ASP A 242 -1.42 -10.51 25.92
N GLU A 243 -1.68 -9.33 26.48
CA GLU A 243 -3.04 -8.82 26.65
C GLU A 243 -3.57 -8.25 25.34
N LEU A 244 -4.71 -8.80 24.92
CA LEU A 244 -5.46 -8.25 23.78
C LEU A 244 -6.18 -6.97 24.19
N ARG A 245 -5.96 -5.90 23.47
CA ARG A 245 -6.64 -4.62 23.65
C ARG A 245 -7.65 -4.35 22.54
N THR A 246 -8.71 -3.61 22.89
CA THR A 246 -9.70 -3.12 21.94
C THR A 246 -9.43 -1.64 21.68
N VAL A 247 -9.16 -1.29 20.44
CA VAL A 247 -9.08 0.11 20.01
C VAL A 247 -10.45 0.56 19.54
N TYR A 248 -11.07 1.42 20.32
CA TYR A 248 -12.36 1.99 19.99
C TYR A 248 -12.20 3.17 19.02
N VAL A 249 -12.94 3.11 17.91
CA VAL A 249 -13.05 4.20 16.93
C VAL A 249 -14.52 4.55 16.73
N SER A 250 -14.90 5.77 17.03
CA SER A 250 -16.29 6.23 16.95
C SER A 250 -16.82 6.25 15.51
N ASP A 251 -18.13 6.07 15.31
CA ASP A 251 -18.76 6.14 13.98
C ASP A 251 -18.56 7.52 13.33
N ARG A 252 -18.55 8.58 14.13
CA ARG A 252 -18.20 9.93 13.68
C ARG A 252 -16.78 9.98 13.11
N ARG A 253 -15.82 9.39 13.83
CA ARG A 253 -14.42 9.33 13.40
C ARG A 253 -14.27 8.59 12.07
N TRP A 254 -14.96 7.46 11.89
CA TRP A 254 -14.99 6.76 10.60
C TRP A 254 -15.54 7.63 9.47
N LYS A 255 -16.59 8.41 9.72
CA LYS A 255 -17.15 9.34 8.73
C LYS A 255 -16.13 10.40 8.31
N ASN A 256 -15.39 10.96 9.27
CA ASN A 256 -14.36 11.97 9.02
C ASN A 256 -13.13 11.36 8.33
N ILE A 257 -12.74 10.13 8.69
CA ILE A 257 -11.70 9.38 7.96
C ILE A 257 -12.08 9.22 6.48
N VAL A 258 -13.33 8.87 6.16
CA VAL A 258 -13.77 8.78 4.76
C VAL A 258 -13.64 10.13 4.04
N ARG A 259 -13.88 11.24 4.71
CA ARG A 259 -13.67 12.59 4.14
C ARG A 259 -12.18 12.85 3.87
N LEU A 260 -11.30 12.42 4.77
CA LEU A 260 -9.84 12.47 4.57
C LEU A 260 -9.40 11.65 3.35
N LEU A 261 -9.95 10.44 3.18
CA LEU A 261 -9.68 9.59 2.02
C LEU A 261 -10.14 10.23 0.71
N ARG A 262 -11.31 10.89 0.72
CA ARG A 262 -11.80 11.65 -0.43
C ARG A 262 -10.86 12.80 -0.78
N ALA A 263 -10.35 13.53 0.23
CA ALA A 263 -9.37 14.58 0.01
C ALA A 263 -8.07 14.03 -0.60
N SER A 264 -7.59 12.88 -0.12
CA SER A 264 -6.42 12.21 -0.70
C SER A 264 -6.62 11.86 -2.17
N ALA A 265 -7.74 11.25 -2.53
CA ALA A 265 -8.06 10.90 -3.91
C ALA A 265 -8.17 12.16 -4.79
N PHE A 266 -8.88 13.18 -4.32
CA PHE A 266 -9.09 14.44 -5.02
C PHE A 266 -7.77 15.17 -5.33
N LEU A 267 -6.91 15.33 -4.32
CA LEU A 267 -5.62 16.02 -4.47
C LEU A 267 -4.64 15.27 -5.39
N GLN A 268 -4.94 14.02 -5.71
CA GLN A 268 -4.20 13.19 -6.64
C GLN A 268 -4.90 13.03 -8.00
N ASP A 269 -5.77 13.96 -8.38
CA ASP A 269 -6.52 13.98 -9.64
C ASP A 269 -7.39 12.72 -9.88
N ARG A 270 -7.90 12.07 -8.81
CA ARG A 270 -8.77 10.90 -8.90
C ARG A 270 -10.21 11.23 -8.54
N ALA A 271 -11.14 10.60 -9.24
CA ALA A 271 -12.58 10.76 -9.03
C ALA A 271 -13.19 9.76 -8.02
N GLU A 272 -12.39 8.81 -7.56
CA GLU A 272 -12.82 7.76 -6.63
C GLU A 272 -11.72 7.43 -5.62
N VAL A 273 -12.12 7.15 -4.38
CA VAL A 273 -11.24 6.68 -3.33
C VAL A 273 -10.83 5.24 -3.61
N ALA A 274 -9.53 4.98 -3.56
CA ALA A 274 -8.94 3.68 -3.83
C ALA A 274 -8.11 3.15 -2.64
N LEU A 275 -7.60 1.93 -2.76
CA LEU A 275 -6.89 1.25 -1.66
C LEU A 275 -5.64 2.00 -1.20
N GLU A 276 -4.92 2.62 -2.11
CA GLU A 276 -3.72 3.41 -1.83
C GLU A 276 -3.95 4.63 -0.93
N ASP A 277 -5.21 5.09 -0.79
CA ASP A 277 -5.55 6.19 0.12
C ASP A 277 -5.63 5.74 1.58
N LEU A 278 -5.83 4.45 1.83
CA LEU A 278 -6.05 3.94 3.19
C LEU A 278 -4.77 3.88 4.03
N LEU A 279 -3.58 3.89 3.42
CA LEU A 279 -2.36 3.67 4.17
C LEU A 279 -2.13 4.72 5.28
N PRO A 280 -2.31 6.05 5.06
CA PRO A 280 -2.13 7.05 6.11
C PRO A 280 -3.16 6.97 7.26
N VAL A 281 -4.23 6.18 7.10
CA VAL A 281 -5.35 6.11 8.06
C VAL A 281 -4.91 5.59 9.44
N TYR A 282 -3.82 4.83 9.53
CA TYR A 282 -3.33 4.39 10.84
C TYR A 282 -3.07 5.58 11.78
N ASN A 283 -2.71 6.77 11.25
CA ASN A 283 -2.57 7.99 12.03
C ASN A 283 -3.93 8.55 12.54
N CYS A 284 -5.05 7.95 12.13
CA CYS A 284 -6.38 8.33 12.59
C CYS A 284 -6.97 7.32 13.59
N LEU A 285 -6.33 6.20 13.87
CA LEU A 285 -6.96 5.08 14.56
C LEU A 285 -6.44 4.85 15.98
N TRP A 286 -5.16 5.11 16.25
CA TRP A 286 -4.56 4.83 17.55
C TRP A 286 -5.06 5.78 18.65
N GLN A 287 -5.10 5.30 19.87
CA GLN A 287 -5.43 6.06 21.07
C GLN A 287 -4.17 6.33 21.91
N GLU A 288 -3.26 5.37 21.97
CA GLU A 288 -1.97 5.44 22.66
C GLU A 288 -0.83 5.21 21.66
N PRO A 289 0.34 5.89 21.81
CA PRO A 289 1.45 5.79 20.86
C PRO A 289 1.95 4.35 20.64
N GLU A 290 1.87 3.50 21.66
CA GLU A 290 2.28 2.10 21.62
C GLU A 290 1.45 1.28 20.64
N GLU A 291 0.20 1.65 20.42
CA GLU A 291 -0.72 0.98 19.49
C GLU A 291 -0.37 1.28 18.03
N ARG A 292 0.25 2.43 17.77
CA ARG A 292 0.45 2.99 16.43
C ARG A 292 1.12 2.02 15.46
N ASN A 293 2.18 1.35 15.89
CA ASN A 293 2.93 0.42 15.04
C ASN A 293 2.11 -0.81 14.68
N GLU A 294 1.37 -1.39 15.64
CA GLU A 294 0.53 -2.55 15.35
C GLU A 294 -0.67 -2.17 14.49
N ILE A 295 -1.33 -1.05 14.74
CA ILE A 295 -2.41 -0.54 13.89
C ILE A 295 -1.90 -0.31 12.46
N ARG A 296 -0.69 0.22 12.28
CA ARG A 296 -0.04 0.37 10.98
C ARG A 296 0.14 -0.98 10.28
N ARG A 297 0.61 -2.01 10.99
CA ARG A 297 0.70 -3.39 10.47
C ARG A 297 -0.67 -3.94 10.06
N ILE A 298 -1.70 -3.72 10.87
CA ILE A 298 -3.07 -4.12 10.59
C ILE A 298 -3.59 -3.43 9.32
N VAL A 299 -3.35 -2.13 9.15
CA VAL A 299 -3.73 -1.39 7.94
C VAL A 299 -3.05 -2.00 6.73
N ILE A 300 -1.73 -2.21 6.76
CA ILE A 300 -0.98 -2.82 5.66
C ILE A 300 -1.55 -4.20 5.32
N ARG A 301 -1.71 -5.09 6.31
CA ARG A 301 -2.29 -6.43 6.10
C ARG A 301 -3.68 -6.37 5.45
N SER A 302 -4.51 -5.40 5.89
CA SER A 302 -5.87 -5.24 5.39
C SER A 302 -5.93 -4.76 3.95
N LEU A 303 -4.98 -3.92 3.52
CA LEU A 303 -4.84 -3.48 2.12
C LEU A 303 -4.64 -4.66 1.16
N PHE A 304 -3.87 -5.65 1.60
CA PHE A 304 -3.52 -6.82 0.79
C PHE A 304 -4.38 -8.06 1.11
N MET A 305 -5.41 -7.94 1.95
CA MET A 305 -6.27 -9.06 2.35
C MET A 305 -6.89 -9.78 1.14
N ALA A 306 -7.41 -9.04 0.17
CA ALA A 306 -8.03 -9.63 -1.02
C ALA A 306 -7.03 -10.46 -1.86
N PHE A 307 -5.75 -10.05 -1.87
CA PHE A 307 -4.67 -10.79 -2.52
C PHE A 307 -4.35 -12.07 -1.76
N ASN A 308 -4.22 -11.99 -0.44
CA ASN A 308 -3.99 -13.16 0.40
C ASN A 308 -5.13 -14.16 0.30
N ASP A 309 -6.39 -13.72 0.36
CA ASP A 309 -7.57 -14.57 0.23
C ASP A 309 -7.63 -15.25 -1.16
N ARG A 310 -7.25 -14.52 -2.21
CA ARG A 310 -7.19 -15.08 -3.57
C ARG A 310 -6.07 -16.11 -3.70
N LEU A 311 -4.89 -15.82 -3.13
CA LEU A 311 -3.76 -16.74 -3.12
C LEU A 311 -4.07 -18.01 -2.31
N GLU A 312 -4.69 -17.89 -1.13
CA GLU A 312 -5.07 -19.04 -0.32
C GLU A 312 -6.15 -19.90 -1.00
N ARG A 313 -7.12 -19.30 -1.67
CA ARG A 313 -8.10 -20.07 -2.49
C ARG A 313 -7.41 -20.81 -3.63
N LEU A 314 -6.45 -20.16 -4.28
CA LEU A 314 -5.68 -20.74 -5.36
C LEU A 314 -4.83 -21.91 -4.87
N LYS A 315 -4.14 -21.76 -3.72
CA LYS A 315 -3.38 -22.84 -3.08
C LYS A 315 -4.24 -24.04 -2.71
N ARG A 316 -5.44 -23.81 -2.16
CA ARG A 316 -6.37 -24.89 -1.81
C ARG A 316 -6.82 -25.65 -3.04
N SER A 317 -7.30 -24.94 -4.08
CA SER A 317 -7.70 -25.56 -5.33
C SER A 317 -6.58 -26.36 -5.98
N LEU A 318 -5.37 -25.77 -6.03
CA LEU A 318 -4.18 -26.44 -6.55
C LEU A 318 -3.85 -27.70 -5.72
N GLY A 319 -3.91 -27.62 -4.41
CA GLY A 319 -3.66 -28.76 -3.51
C GLY A 319 -4.66 -29.91 -3.72
N ASP A 320 -5.93 -29.59 -3.95
CA ASP A 320 -6.96 -30.59 -4.23
C ASP A 320 -6.78 -31.22 -5.62
N ASP A 321 -6.46 -30.42 -6.63
CA ASP A 321 -6.14 -30.92 -7.98
C ASP A 321 -4.88 -31.81 -7.99
N ILE A 322 -3.84 -31.44 -7.20
CA ILE A 322 -2.65 -32.30 -7.03
C ILE A 322 -3.02 -33.64 -6.39
N LYS A 323 -3.88 -33.66 -5.36
CA LYS A 323 -4.35 -34.90 -4.72
C LYS A 323 -5.09 -35.78 -5.72
N LEU A 324 -6.02 -35.18 -6.49
CA LEU A 324 -6.78 -35.90 -7.53
C LEU A 324 -5.87 -36.46 -8.62
N ALA A 325 -4.90 -35.67 -9.10
CA ALA A 325 -3.93 -36.12 -10.08
C ALA A 325 -3.09 -37.29 -9.57
N ARG A 326 -2.63 -37.23 -8.32
CA ARG A 326 -1.89 -38.34 -7.67
C ARG A 326 -2.75 -39.60 -7.49
N ALA A 327 -4.00 -39.45 -7.06
CA ALA A 327 -4.93 -40.57 -6.90
C ALA A 327 -5.23 -41.24 -8.26
N ALA A 328 -5.46 -40.45 -9.31
CA ALA A 328 -5.68 -40.97 -10.66
C ALA A 328 -4.45 -41.70 -11.20
N ARG A 329 -3.26 -41.18 -10.98
CA ARG A 329 -1.99 -41.86 -11.37
C ARG A 329 -1.79 -43.15 -10.59
N ALA A 330 -2.10 -43.17 -9.29
CA ALA A 330 -2.02 -44.38 -8.47
C ALA A 330 -3.00 -45.46 -8.96
N ALA A 331 -4.25 -45.08 -9.30
CA ALA A 331 -5.24 -45.98 -9.87
C ALA A 331 -4.79 -46.52 -11.25
N ASN A 332 -4.23 -45.67 -12.11
CA ASN A 332 -3.68 -46.10 -13.40
C ASN A 332 -2.46 -46.99 -13.25
N ARG A 333 -1.59 -46.79 -12.24
CA ARG A 333 -0.48 -47.72 -11.94
C ARG A 333 -0.96 -49.12 -11.54
N ILE A 334 -2.09 -49.23 -10.87
CA ILE A 334 -2.68 -50.51 -10.47
C ILE A 334 -3.28 -51.22 -11.67
N SER A 335 -3.92 -50.48 -12.59
CA SER A 335 -4.49 -51.06 -13.81
C SER A 335 -3.45 -51.36 -14.91
N SER A 336 -2.33 -50.65 -14.94
CA SER A 336 -1.25 -50.84 -15.93
C SER A 336 -0.20 -51.92 -15.56
N ARG A 337 -0.34 -52.59 -14.41
CA ARG A 337 0.39 -53.86 -14.19
C ARG A 337 0.10 -54.97 -15.20
N LYS A 338 -0.88 -54.74 -16.12
CA LYS A 338 -1.23 -55.65 -17.24
C LYS A 338 -0.74 -55.19 -18.60
N LEU A 339 -0.12 -54.03 -18.75
CA LEU A 339 0.38 -53.53 -20.02
C LEU A 339 1.87 -53.18 -19.92
N GLU A 340 2.69 -54.06 -20.45
CA GLU A 340 4.11 -53.83 -20.74
C GLU A 340 4.24 -52.64 -21.69
N ARG A 341 4.68 -51.50 -21.17
CA ARG A 341 5.39 -50.41 -21.87
C ARG A 341 5.45 -49.18 -20.98
N ASP A 342 6.35 -49.25 -19.95
CA ASP A 342 6.66 -48.10 -19.11
C ASP A 342 7.53 -47.04 -19.79
N ALA A 343 8.01 -47.27 -21.00
CA ALA A 343 8.92 -46.38 -21.73
C ALA A 343 8.26 -45.09 -22.13
N ASP A 344 7.07 -45.19 -22.72
CA ASP A 344 6.41 -44.09 -23.37
C ASP A 344 5.93 -42.98 -22.40
N LYS A 345 5.62 -43.33 -21.15
CA LYS A 345 5.08 -42.38 -20.17
C LYS A 345 6.09 -41.41 -19.57
N ARG A 346 7.34 -41.82 -19.41
CA ARG A 346 8.40 -40.97 -18.86
C ARG A 346 8.92 -39.98 -19.92
N LEU A 347 8.95 -40.40 -21.17
CA LEU A 347 9.49 -39.63 -22.28
C LEU A 347 8.48 -38.67 -22.87
N TYR A 348 7.17 -38.93 -22.69
CA TYR A 348 6.05 -38.00 -23.02
C TYR A 348 5.74 -37.02 -21.88
N SER A 349 6.67 -36.75 -20.99
CA SER A 349 6.52 -35.69 -19.99
C SER A 349 6.81 -34.31 -20.61
N ASN A 350 6.34 -33.20 -19.97
CA ASN A 350 6.66 -31.83 -20.38
C ASN A 350 8.18 -31.51 -20.43
N PHE A 351 9.01 -32.48 -20.07
CA PHE A 351 10.47 -32.38 -20.07
C PHE A 351 11.11 -32.86 -21.35
N TYR A 352 10.36 -33.60 -22.20
CA TYR A 352 10.87 -34.15 -23.45
C TYR A 352 9.89 -33.86 -24.60
N TYR A 353 10.45 -33.52 -25.77
CA TYR A 353 9.72 -33.45 -27.04
C TYR A 353 10.08 -34.69 -27.87
N LYS A 354 9.10 -35.31 -28.53
CA LYS A 354 9.34 -36.43 -29.45
C LYS A 354 9.84 -35.89 -30.79
N VAL A 355 10.94 -36.41 -31.24
CA VAL A 355 11.47 -36.20 -32.60
C VAL A 355 10.78 -37.19 -33.54
N GLN A 356 9.96 -36.64 -34.45
CA GLN A 356 9.15 -37.48 -35.36
C GLN A 356 10.02 -38.10 -36.47
N ASN A 357 9.69 -39.36 -36.83
CA ASN A 357 10.32 -40.08 -37.93
C ASN A 357 11.85 -40.23 -37.85
N TYR A 358 12.38 -40.29 -36.67
CA TYR A 358 13.81 -40.60 -36.50
C TYR A 358 14.10 -42.05 -36.96
N PRO A 359 15.13 -42.30 -37.82
CA PRO A 359 15.23 -43.56 -38.53
C PRO A 359 15.54 -44.76 -37.63
N ASP A 360 16.28 -44.61 -36.53
CA ASP A 360 16.77 -45.69 -35.69
C ASP A 360 15.82 -46.11 -34.56
N GLY A 361 14.68 -45.38 -34.39
CA GLY A 361 13.70 -45.66 -33.36
C GLY A 361 13.04 -44.42 -32.79
N ASP A 362 12.42 -44.55 -31.63
CA ASP A 362 11.81 -43.39 -30.97
C ASP A 362 12.89 -42.49 -30.38
N CYS A 363 12.97 -41.24 -30.87
CA CYS A 363 13.94 -40.25 -30.39
C CYS A 363 13.25 -39.14 -29.63
N TYR A 364 13.86 -38.67 -28.54
CA TYR A 364 13.36 -37.62 -27.67
C TYR A 364 14.47 -36.62 -27.34
N VAL A 365 14.12 -35.31 -27.41
CA VAL A 365 14.98 -34.21 -27.00
C VAL A 365 14.47 -33.58 -25.71
N MET A 366 15.36 -33.29 -24.76
CA MET A 366 14.93 -32.57 -23.54
C MET A 366 14.38 -31.16 -23.92
N ALA A 367 13.21 -30.80 -23.43
CA ALA A 367 12.56 -29.54 -23.78
C ALA A 367 13.44 -28.31 -23.48
N ARG A 368 14.16 -28.34 -22.36
CA ARG A 368 15.10 -27.28 -21.98
C ARG A 368 16.24 -27.17 -22.97
N ASP A 369 16.81 -28.30 -23.33
CA ASP A 369 17.97 -28.39 -24.26
C ASP A 369 17.54 -27.91 -25.66
N TYR A 370 16.36 -28.33 -26.13
CA TYR A 370 15.78 -27.82 -27.39
C TYR A 370 15.59 -26.31 -27.39
N GLN A 371 15.11 -25.73 -26.28
CA GLN A 371 14.89 -24.29 -26.20
C GLN A 371 16.20 -23.48 -26.22
N SER A 372 17.30 -24.05 -25.78
CA SER A 372 18.63 -23.42 -25.78
C SER A 372 19.43 -23.62 -27.06
N LEU A 373 18.91 -24.41 -28.03
CA LEU A 373 19.60 -24.63 -29.31
C LEU A 373 19.65 -23.35 -30.16
N PRO A 374 20.73 -23.11 -30.89
CA PRO A 374 20.87 -22.00 -31.83
C PRO A 374 19.83 -22.14 -32.95
N ALA A 375 19.46 -20.99 -33.55
CA ALA A 375 18.50 -20.95 -34.65
C ALA A 375 19.12 -21.48 -35.95
N HIS A 376 18.42 -22.33 -36.67
CA HIS A 376 18.86 -22.84 -37.95
C HIS A 376 19.07 -21.72 -38.96
N GLY A 377 20.24 -21.65 -39.58
CA GLY A 377 20.61 -20.59 -40.53
C GLY A 377 20.94 -19.24 -39.88
N GLY A 378 21.09 -19.17 -38.55
CA GLY A 378 21.57 -18.00 -37.81
C GLY A 378 23.08 -17.81 -37.89
N GLU A 379 23.60 -16.74 -37.29
CA GLU A 379 25.03 -16.44 -37.21
C GLU A 379 25.79 -17.31 -36.17
N GLU A 380 25.05 -17.97 -35.28
CA GLU A 380 25.60 -18.82 -34.22
C GLU A 380 25.99 -20.22 -34.78
N GLN A 381 27.08 -20.77 -34.26
CA GLN A 381 27.48 -22.15 -34.58
C GLN A 381 26.49 -23.14 -33.98
N ASP A 382 26.32 -24.30 -34.69
CA ASP A 382 25.51 -25.41 -34.19
C ASP A 382 25.99 -25.85 -32.81
N ALA A 383 25.06 -26.19 -31.92
CA ALA A 383 25.39 -26.63 -30.57
C ALA A 383 25.89 -28.07 -30.57
N GLU A 384 26.92 -28.32 -29.80
CA GLU A 384 27.37 -29.72 -29.55
C GLU A 384 26.32 -30.46 -28.71
N GLY A 385 25.97 -31.65 -29.15
CA GLY A 385 25.04 -32.51 -28.46
C GLY A 385 25.49 -33.96 -28.46
N ILE A 386 24.80 -34.78 -27.71
CA ILE A 386 24.95 -36.21 -27.66
C ILE A 386 23.63 -36.90 -27.88
N LEU A 387 23.69 -37.94 -28.69
CA LEU A 387 22.62 -38.92 -28.89
C LEU A 387 23.01 -40.24 -28.26
N TYR A 388 22.17 -40.79 -27.40
CA TYR A 388 22.42 -42.06 -26.73
C TYR A 388 21.14 -42.88 -26.60
N GLN A 389 21.28 -44.19 -26.57
CA GLN A 389 20.18 -45.11 -26.35
C GLN A 389 19.79 -45.12 -24.87
N ASP A 390 18.50 -45.09 -24.56
CA ASP A 390 18.02 -45.16 -23.17
C ASP A 390 18.39 -46.53 -22.56
N SER A 391 18.99 -46.51 -21.40
CA SER A 391 19.50 -47.72 -20.71
C SER A 391 18.40 -48.73 -20.36
N LYS A 392 17.14 -48.31 -20.37
CA LYS A 392 15.98 -49.13 -19.97
C LYS A 392 15.16 -49.66 -21.13
N HIS A 393 15.31 -49.11 -22.32
CA HIS A 393 14.44 -49.39 -23.46
C HIS A 393 15.25 -49.54 -24.75
N GLN A 394 15.08 -50.66 -25.40
CA GLN A 394 15.67 -50.87 -26.73
C GLN A 394 14.92 -50.00 -27.78
N ASN A 395 15.69 -49.43 -28.70
CA ASN A 395 15.18 -48.54 -29.79
C ASN A 395 14.62 -47.20 -29.31
N VAL A 396 14.97 -46.73 -28.10
CA VAL A 396 14.65 -45.38 -27.62
C VAL A 396 15.92 -44.60 -27.49
N PHE A 397 15.96 -43.43 -28.14
CA PHE A 397 17.12 -42.56 -28.18
C PHE A 397 16.80 -41.24 -27.46
N ILE A 398 17.78 -40.70 -26.74
CA ILE A 398 17.69 -39.42 -26.04
C ILE A 398 18.76 -38.50 -26.60
N LEU A 399 18.30 -37.30 -26.98
CA LEU A 399 19.11 -36.23 -27.50
C LEU A 399 19.27 -35.14 -26.46
N ARG A 400 20.51 -34.74 -26.19
CA ARG A 400 20.82 -33.69 -25.23
C ARG A 400 21.92 -32.77 -25.74
N THR A 401 21.87 -31.47 -25.35
CA THR A 401 23.03 -30.58 -25.50
C THR A 401 24.17 -31.05 -24.56
N TYR A 402 25.40 -30.96 -25.03
CA TYR A 402 26.58 -31.38 -24.26
C TYR A 402 27.48 -30.18 -23.97
N ASP A 403 27.54 -29.80 -22.72
CA ASP A 403 28.34 -28.67 -22.21
C ASP A 403 29.48 -29.15 -21.24
N GLY A 404 29.69 -30.43 -21.17
CA GLY A 404 30.66 -31.01 -20.25
C GLY A 404 30.19 -31.13 -18.78
N SER A 405 28.99 -30.68 -18.45
CA SER A 405 28.44 -30.68 -17.08
C SER A 405 28.03 -32.08 -16.59
N PHE A 406 27.91 -33.06 -17.46
CA PHE A 406 27.58 -34.44 -17.10
C PHE A 406 28.37 -35.45 -17.90
N SER A 407 28.55 -36.66 -17.36
CA SER A 407 29.23 -37.75 -18.06
C SER A 407 28.34 -38.33 -19.15
N ALA A 408 28.83 -38.35 -20.38
CA ALA A 408 28.12 -38.96 -21.49
C ALA A 408 27.91 -40.48 -21.22
N PRO A 409 26.68 -41.01 -21.41
CA PRO A 409 26.42 -42.43 -21.28
C PRO A 409 27.25 -43.27 -22.23
N LEU A 410 27.54 -44.52 -21.86
CA LEU A 410 28.29 -45.45 -22.72
C LEU A 410 27.52 -45.65 -24.05
N GLY A 411 28.22 -45.53 -25.20
CA GLY A 411 27.60 -45.66 -26.50
C GLY A 411 26.96 -44.36 -27.05
N SER A 412 27.24 -43.21 -26.42
CA SER A 412 26.79 -41.91 -26.94
C SER A 412 27.50 -41.57 -28.24
N ALA A 413 26.75 -41.03 -29.22
CA ALA A 413 27.27 -40.47 -30.46
C ALA A 413 27.26 -38.94 -30.38
N PRO A 414 28.35 -38.23 -30.69
CA PRO A 414 28.35 -36.78 -30.79
C PRO A 414 27.55 -36.32 -31.99
N VAL A 415 26.74 -35.29 -31.84
CA VAL A 415 25.89 -34.72 -32.88
C VAL A 415 25.90 -33.20 -32.83
N MET A 416 25.74 -32.55 -33.99
CA MET A 416 25.55 -31.11 -34.06
C MET A 416 24.06 -30.79 -34.16
N LEU A 417 23.63 -29.79 -33.41
CA LEU A 417 22.24 -29.50 -33.18
C LEU A 417 21.92 -28.03 -33.41
N ASN A 418 20.87 -27.77 -34.15
CA ASN A 418 20.19 -26.47 -34.19
C ASN A 418 18.68 -26.67 -34.32
N ARG A 419 17.89 -25.62 -34.27
CA ARG A 419 16.43 -25.70 -34.31
C ARG A 419 15.79 -24.55 -35.07
N ASP A 420 14.56 -24.77 -35.51
CA ASP A 420 13.57 -23.71 -35.75
C ASP A 420 12.39 -23.82 -34.75
N ASP A 421 11.26 -23.16 -34.99
CA ASP A 421 10.13 -23.14 -34.07
C ASP A 421 9.45 -24.51 -33.89
N ASN A 422 9.55 -25.40 -34.89
CA ASN A 422 8.85 -26.67 -34.93
C ASN A 422 9.74 -27.88 -35.23
N ASN A 423 11.01 -27.66 -35.52
CA ASN A 423 11.92 -28.72 -35.94
C ASN A 423 13.22 -28.70 -35.16
N VAL A 424 13.87 -29.85 -35.02
CA VAL A 424 15.26 -30.00 -34.62
C VAL A 424 16.06 -30.50 -35.81
N TYR A 425 17.24 -29.96 -35.99
CA TYR A 425 18.20 -30.44 -37.00
C TYR A 425 19.30 -31.21 -36.30
N ILE A 426 19.51 -32.44 -36.75
CA ILE A 426 20.48 -33.35 -36.22
C ILE A 426 21.45 -33.68 -37.33
N LEU A 427 22.73 -33.25 -37.24
CA LEU A 427 23.73 -33.38 -38.28
C LEU A 427 23.26 -32.81 -39.65
N GLY A 428 22.41 -31.82 -39.64
CA GLY A 428 21.85 -31.18 -40.83
C GLY A 428 20.51 -31.77 -41.32
N ASP A 429 20.09 -32.91 -40.85
CA ASP A 429 18.81 -33.52 -41.17
C ASP A 429 17.67 -32.91 -40.32
N CYS A 430 16.57 -32.56 -40.97
CA CYS A 430 15.44 -31.88 -40.33
C CYS A 430 14.40 -32.90 -39.81
N TYR A 431 14.08 -32.81 -38.53
CA TYR A 431 13.06 -33.63 -37.88
C TYR A 431 12.03 -32.77 -37.16
N ALA A 432 10.73 -33.03 -37.44
CA ALA A 432 9.67 -32.33 -36.77
C ALA A 432 9.58 -32.69 -35.28
N ILE A 433 9.27 -31.71 -34.45
CA ILE A 433 9.13 -31.87 -32.99
C ILE A 433 7.64 -31.94 -32.62
N GLU A 434 7.30 -33.00 -31.91
CA GLU A 434 5.98 -33.13 -31.26
C GLU A 434 6.12 -32.64 -29.79
N LYS A 435 5.51 -31.50 -29.50
CA LYS A 435 5.51 -30.93 -28.15
C LYS A 435 4.48 -31.69 -27.30
N ALA A 436 4.91 -32.28 -26.18
CA ALA A 436 4.10 -33.16 -25.34
C ALA A 436 2.78 -32.54 -24.82
N ARG A 437 2.57 -31.24 -24.99
CA ARG A 437 1.32 -30.54 -24.66
C ARG A 437 0.11 -31.05 -25.46
N GLU A 438 0.33 -31.58 -26.66
CA GLU A 438 -0.74 -32.14 -27.53
C GLU A 438 -0.91 -33.64 -27.26
N ALA A 439 0.15 -34.38 -27.00
CA ALA A 439 0.11 -35.81 -26.72
C ALA A 439 -0.50 -36.15 -25.34
N ASN A 440 -0.31 -35.32 -24.32
CA ASN A 440 -0.94 -35.50 -23.01
C ASN A 440 -2.46 -35.31 -23.04
N LEU A 441 -3.01 -34.59 -24.02
CA LEU A 441 -4.44 -34.50 -24.26
C LEU A 441 -5.02 -35.80 -24.85
N LEU A 442 -4.20 -36.60 -25.58
CA LEU A 442 -4.61 -37.86 -26.22
C LEU A 442 -4.42 -39.08 -25.31
N LEU A 443 -3.48 -39.04 -24.33
CA LEU A 443 -3.19 -40.15 -23.41
C LEU A 443 -4.01 -40.12 -22.11
N GLY A 444 -5.18 -39.48 -22.12
CA GLY A 444 -6.01 -39.38 -20.93
C GLY A 444 -5.25 -38.64 -19.86
N ALA A 445 -4.77 -37.43 -20.21
CA ALA A 445 -4.67 -36.43 -19.18
C ALA A 445 -5.95 -36.55 -18.38
N VAL A 446 -5.88 -36.98 -17.14
CA VAL A 446 -6.93 -36.65 -16.21
C VAL A 446 -6.95 -35.15 -16.31
N ALA A 447 -7.79 -34.66 -17.25
CA ALA A 447 -8.15 -33.29 -17.31
C ALA A 447 -8.48 -33.01 -15.87
N THR A 448 -7.68 -32.18 -15.21
CA THR A 448 -8.18 -31.57 -13.99
C THR A 448 -9.49 -31.00 -14.46
N ASP A 449 -10.60 -31.55 -13.97
CA ASP A 449 -11.96 -31.28 -14.44
C ASP A 449 -12.34 -29.81 -14.32
N SER A 450 -11.41 -28.99 -13.77
CA SER A 450 -11.54 -27.57 -13.53
C SER A 450 -11.22 -26.69 -14.73
N GLY A 451 -10.53 -27.16 -15.78
CA GLY A 451 -10.05 -26.32 -16.90
C GLY A 451 -9.23 -25.09 -16.47
N ARG A 452 -8.78 -25.07 -15.23
CA ARG A 452 -8.09 -23.94 -14.61
C ARG A 452 -6.67 -23.83 -15.11
N ASN A 453 -6.33 -22.65 -15.58
CA ASN A 453 -4.94 -22.29 -15.89
C ASN A 453 -4.33 -21.55 -14.68
N TYR A 454 -3.72 -22.31 -13.76
CA TYR A 454 -3.11 -21.78 -12.54
C TYR A 454 -2.01 -20.77 -12.84
N GLU A 455 -1.19 -20.96 -13.85
CA GLU A 455 -0.13 -20.02 -14.22
C GLU A 455 -0.71 -18.65 -14.57
N LYS A 456 -1.76 -18.64 -15.40
CA LYS A 456 -2.45 -17.41 -15.78
C LYS A 456 -3.10 -16.71 -14.57
N GLU A 457 -3.67 -17.47 -13.63
CA GLU A 457 -4.26 -16.90 -12.42
C GLU A 457 -3.17 -16.34 -11.48
N ILE A 458 -2.02 -17.00 -11.39
CA ILE A 458 -0.84 -16.55 -10.62
C ILE A 458 -0.26 -15.27 -11.23
N ASP A 459 -0.09 -15.24 -12.55
CA ASP A 459 0.42 -14.07 -13.26
C ASP A 459 -0.50 -12.86 -13.08
N ALA A 460 -1.80 -13.05 -13.25
CA ALA A 460 -2.79 -11.99 -13.02
C ALA A 460 -2.75 -11.48 -11.58
N LEU A 461 -2.58 -12.38 -10.59
CA LEU A 461 -2.44 -11.99 -9.18
C LEU A 461 -1.17 -11.16 -8.94
N ALA A 462 -0.04 -11.57 -9.53
CA ALA A 462 1.24 -10.87 -9.41
C ALA A 462 1.18 -9.49 -10.08
N ASP A 463 0.53 -9.35 -11.23
CA ASP A 463 0.39 -8.08 -11.92
C ASP A 463 -0.54 -7.12 -11.19
N ASP A 464 -1.66 -7.59 -10.65
CA ASP A 464 -2.55 -6.82 -9.80
C ASP A 464 -1.81 -6.30 -8.55
N LEU A 465 -1.01 -7.17 -7.90
CA LEU A 465 -0.20 -6.83 -6.73
C LEU A 465 0.84 -5.75 -7.05
N ARG A 466 1.58 -5.91 -8.16
CA ARG A 466 2.56 -4.92 -8.65
C ARG A 466 1.90 -3.58 -8.96
N SER A 467 0.71 -3.60 -9.54
CA SER A 467 -0.06 -2.40 -9.84
C SER A 467 -0.46 -1.65 -8.56
N LEU A 468 -0.90 -2.37 -7.52
CA LEU A 468 -1.25 -1.74 -6.23
C LEU A 468 0.01 -1.19 -5.53
N GLU A 469 1.10 -1.95 -5.48
CA GLU A 469 2.37 -1.51 -4.90
C GLU A 469 2.87 -0.22 -5.56
N LYS A 470 2.83 -0.15 -6.89
CA LYS A 470 3.18 1.05 -7.66
C LYS A 470 2.28 2.24 -7.28
N ARG A 471 0.95 2.07 -7.24
CA ARG A 471 0.03 3.15 -6.85
C ARG A 471 0.27 3.65 -5.43
N ILE A 472 0.59 2.74 -4.49
CA ILE A 472 0.95 3.12 -3.11
C ILE A 472 2.25 3.93 -3.11
N SER A 473 3.27 3.52 -3.88
CA SER A 473 4.56 4.24 -3.94
C SER A 473 4.44 5.62 -4.58
N GLU A 474 3.50 5.80 -5.52
CA GLU A 474 3.21 7.06 -6.21
C GLU A 474 2.25 7.99 -5.44
N ASN A 475 1.70 7.54 -4.31
CA ASN A 475 0.81 8.35 -3.49
C ASN A 475 1.62 9.39 -2.71
N ILE A 476 1.30 10.68 -2.91
CA ILE A 476 2.02 11.81 -2.32
C ILE A 476 1.86 11.94 -0.81
N PHE A 477 0.90 11.23 -0.21
CA PHE A 477 0.65 11.19 1.24
C PHE A 477 1.20 9.91 1.90
N VAL A 478 1.99 9.12 1.16
CA VAL A 478 2.67 7.92 1.66
C VAL A 478 4.17 8.18 1.68
N PHE A 479 4.77 8.05 2.85
CA PHE A 479 6.17 8.40 3.08
C PHE A 479 7.10 7.19 3.04
N GLU A 480 8.40 7.46 2.99
CA GLU A 480 9.42 6.44 2.73
C GLU A 480 9.38 5.30 3.75
N GLU A 481 9.18 5.59 5.04
CA GLU A 481 9.04 4.55 6.06
C GLU A 481 7.85 3.62 5.80
N ASP A 482 6.71 4.18 5.34
CA ASP A 482 5.52 3.40 5.00
C ASP A 482 5.74 2.58 3.74
N LYS A 483 6.41 3.15 2.73
CA LYS A 483 6.76 2.45 1.48
C LYS A 483 7.66 1.25 1.76
N GLN A 484 8.65 1.41 2.63
CA GLN A 484 9.55 0.33 3.04
C GLN A 484 8.78 -0.81 3.72
N ARG A 485 7.91 -0.50 4.68
CA ARG A 485 7.07 -1.51 5.37
C ARG A 485 6.11 -2.23 4.43
N VAL A 486 5.52 -1.49 3.48
CA VAL A 486 4.70 -2.10 2.42
C VAL A 486 5.54 -3.02 1.55
N ALA A 487 6.72 -2.59 1.11
CA ALA A 487 7.61 -3.40 0.29
C ALA A 487 8.08 -4.69 1.01
N GLU A 488 8.35 -4.61 2.32
CA GLU A 488 8.66 -5.79 3.14
C GLU A 488 7.49 -6.77 3.15
N TYR A 489 6.28 -6.30 3.40
CA TYR A 489 5.08 -7.14 3.41
C TYR A 489 4.78 -7.75 2.04
N VAL A 490 4.91 -6.98 0.98
CA VAL A 490 4.68 -7.43 -0.41
C VAL A 490 5.72 -8.47 -0.84
N ARG A 491 6.97 -8.38 -0.37
CA ARG A 491 7.99 -9.43 -0.61
C ARG A 491 7.56 -10.80 -0.07
N GLU A 492 6.90 -10.84 1.09
CA GLU A 492 6.35 -12.09 1.63
C GLU A 492 5.25 -12.66 0.74
N ILE A 493 4.38 -11.80 0.18
CA ILE A 493 3.35 -12.24 -0.76
C ILE A 493 3.99 -12.78 -2.05
N TYR A 494 5.00 -12.09 -2.62
CA TYR A 494 5.72 -12.57 -3.80
C TYR A 494 6.43 -13.90 -3.54
N LYS A 495 7.03 -14.08 -2.38
CA LYS A 495 7.60 -15.36 -1.97
C LYS A 495 6.55 -16.48 -1.96
N ASN A 496 5.39 -16.20 -1.41
CA ASN A 496 4.27 -17.15 -1.40
C ASN A 496 3.72 -17.44 -2.81
N ILE A 497 3.67 -16.45 -3.68
CA ILE A 497 3.31 -16.60 -5.10
C ILE A 497 4.32 -17.50 -5.81
N ALA A 498 5.63 -17.27 -5.61
CA ALA A 498 6.70 -18.08 -6.19
C ALA A 498 6.62 -19.54 -5.74
N LEU A 499 6.40 -19.79 -4.44
CA LEU A 499 6.19 -21.15 -3.91
C LEU A 499 4.94 -21.80 -4.51
N THR A 500 3.84 -21.07 -4.66
CA THR A 500 2.61 -21.59 -5.29
C THR A 500 2.84 -21.93 -6.75
N ARG A 501 3.64 -21.11 -7.48
CA ARG A 501 4.06 -21.40 -8.85
C ARG A 501 4.89 -22.67 -8.93
N GLN A 502 5.83 -22.87 -7.99
CA GLN A 502 6.59 -24.11 -7.92
C GLN A 502 5.68 -25.32 -7.64
N ASP A 503 4.65 -25.16 -6.82
CA ASP A 503 3.69 -26.22 -6.54
C ASP A 503 2.86 -26.62 -7.77
N THR A 504 2.66 -25.72 -8.78
CA THR A 504 1.98 -26.12 -10.02
C THR A 504 2.70 -27.22 -10.78
N LEU A 505 4.02 -27.29 -10.63
CA LEU A 505 4.81 -28.37 -11.25
C LEU A 505 4.40 -29.75 -10.72
N LYS A 506 3.92 -29.83 -9.46
CA LYS A 506 3.47 -31.09 -8.84
C LYS A 506 2.19 -31.65 -9.46
N LEU A 507 1.48 -30.88 -10.28
CA LEU A 507 0.37 -31.41 -11.10
C LEU A 507 0.86 -32.36 -12.19
N TYR A 508 2.12 -32.19 -12.62
CA TYR A 508 2.73 -32.91 -13.72
C TYR A 508 3.70 -34.01 -13.25
N ASP A 509 4.13 -33.94 -11.97
CA ASP A 509 4.91 -35.00 -11.31
C ASP A 509 4.05 -36.19 -10.89
#